data_c4359f8c3cfddb9b55512842a7b0c70d
#
_entry.id   c4359f8c3cfddb9b55512842a7b0c70d
#
_cell.length_a   1.000
_cell.length_b   1.000
_cell.length_c   1.000
_cell.angle_alpha   90.00
_cell.angle_beta   90.00
_cell.angle_gamma   90.00
#
_symmetry.space_group_name_H-M   'P 1'
#
loop_
_entity.id
_entity.type
_entity.pdbx_description
1 polymer ?
#
loop_
_entity_poly.entity_id
_entity_poly.type
_entity_poly.pdbx_seq_one_letter_code
_entity_poly.pdbx_strand_id
1 'polypeptide(L)'
;MVDGLHRVVVTGLGAVTPIGNTVQDYWNGLISGRNGVGAITLFDASAHACRFAAEVKDFDPAGLIEPKEAKRWDRFCKFGV
;
A
#
# COMPACT_ATOMS: atom_id res chain seq x y z
N MET A 1 -8.44 -32.43 8.94
CA MET A 1 -8.35 -31.48 10.06
C MET A 1 -8.11 -32.25 11.35
N VAL A 2 -7.23 -31.76 12.21
CA VAL A 2 -6.92 -32.39 13.47
C VAL A 2 -7.98 -31.99 14.52
N ASP A 3 -8.41 -32.93 15.35
CA ASP A 3 -9.38 -32.66 16.42
C ASP A 3 -8.82 -31.61 17.39
N GLY A 4 -9.68 -30.71 17.85
CA GLY A 4 -9.32 -29.63 18.76
C GLY A 4 -8.77 -28.38 18.10
N LEU A 5 -8.56 -28.37 16.77
CA LEU A 5 -8.12 -27.22 16.03
C LEU A 5 -9.32 -26.49 15.37
N HIS A 6 -9.28 -25.16 15.42
CA HIS A 6 -10.26 -24.36 14.71
C HIS A 6 -9.90 -24.29 13.25
N ARG A 7 -10.90 -24.41 12.38
CA ARG A 7 -10.73 -24.22 10.95
C ARG A 7 -10.72 -22.74 10.66
N VAL A 8 -9.63 -22.25 10.05
CA VAL A 8 -9.49 -20.85 9.67
C VAL A 8 -9.31 -20.77 8.16
N VAL A 9 -10.05 -19.87 7.52
CA VAL A 9 -9.95 -19.64 6.09
C VAL A 9 -9.77 -18.15 5.81
N VAL A 10 -9.05 -17.83 4.72
CA VAL A 10 -8.87 -16.46 4.26
C VAL A 10 -10.02 -16.15 3.28
N THR A 11 -10.81 -15.12 3.60
CA THR A 11 -11.96 -14.73 2.77
C THR A 11 -11.70 -13.52 1.90
N GLY A 12 -10.59 -12.82 2.13
CA GLY A 12 -10.23 -11.66 1.34
C GLY A 12 -8.82 -11.21 1.64
N LEU A 13 -8.22 -10.49 0.71
CA LEU A 13 -6.89 -9.91 0.84
C LEU A 13 -6.90 -8.49 0.28
N GLY A 14 -6.09 -7.63 0.87
CA GLY A 14 -5.84 -6.30 0.37
C GLY A 14 -4.35 -6.01 0.39
N ALA A 15 -3.89 -5.15 -0.51
CA ALA A 15 -2.50 -4.73 -0.55
C ALA A 15 -2.39 -3.29 -1.02
N VAL A 16 -1.56 -2.51 -0.33
CA VAL A 16 -1.17 -1.16 -0.75
C VAL A 16 0.34 -1.10 -0.67
N THR A 17 1.00 -1.10 -1.82
CA THR A 17 2.46 -1.21 -1.90
C THR A 17 3.02 -0.28 -2.98
N PRO A 18 4.34 0.03 -2.94
CA PRO A 18 4.97 0.83 -3.99
C PRO A 18 4.94 0.21 -5.39
N ILE A 19 4.66 -1.10 -5.52
CA ILE A 19 4.61 -1.78 -6.81
C ILE A 19 3.20 -2.21 -7.22
N GLY A 20 2.20 -1.93 -6.40
CA GLY A 20 0.81 -2.20 -6.74
C GLY A 20 -0.12 -1.92 -5.58
N ASN A 21 -1.31 -1.41 -5.87
CA ASN A 21 -2.33 -1.02 -4.89
C ASN A 21 -3.46 -2.05 -4.76
N THR A 22 -3.36 -3.17 -5.45
CA THR A 22 -4.26 -4.33 -5.31
C THR A 22 -3.41 -5.58 -5.15
N VAL A 23 -4.02 -6.66 -4.65
CA VAL A 23 -3.31 -7.94 -4.53
C VAL A 23 -2.83 -8.42 -5.89
N GLN A 24 -3.66 -8.28 -6.92
CA GLN A 24 -3.31 -8.70 -8.27
C GLN A 24 -2.13 -7.90 -8.84
N ASP A 25 -2.17 -6.58 -8.72
CA ASP A 25 -1.09 -5.72 -9.18
C ASP A 25 0.21 -5.95 -8.42
N TYR A 26 0.11 -6.15 -7.12
CA TYR A 26 1.24 -6.46 -6.27
C TYR A 26 1.91 -7.77 -6.69
N TRP A 27 1.11 -8.82 -6.90
CA TRP A 27 1.61 -10.11 -7.35
C TRP A 27 2.28 -10.02 -8.73
N ASN A 28 1.63 -9.34 -9.66
CA ASN A 28 2.20 -9.12 -11.00
C ASN A 28 3.52 -8.34 -10.93
N GLY A 29 3.61 -7.36 -10.04
CA GLY A 29 4.84 -6.62 -9.80
C GLY A 29 5.96 -7.49 -9.27
N LEU A 30 5.65 -8.41 -8.33
CA LEU A 30 6.62 -9.33 -7.76
C LEU A 30 7.19 -10.30 -8.80
N ILE A 31 6.32 -10.94 -9.58
CA ILE A 31 6.75 -11.93 -10.57
C ILE A 31 7.46 -11.31 -11.76
N SER A 32 7.20 -10.05 -12.08
CA SER A 32 7.88 -9.33 -13.17
C SER A 32 9.16 -8.63 -12.72
N GLY A 33 9.47 -8.63 -11.41
CA GLY A 33 10.64 -7.97 -10.86
C GLY A 33 10.56 -6.45 -10.87
N ARG A 34 9.36 -5.87 -10.75
CA ARG A 34 9.17 -4.43 -10.75
C ARG A 34 9.87 -3.78 -9.55
N ASN A 35 10.57 -2.67 -9.80
CA ASN A 35 11.23 -1.88 -8.77
C ASN A 35 10.35 -0.67 -8.41
N GLY A 36 9.92 -0.60 -7.14
CA GLY A 36 9.13 0.51 -6.63
C GLY A 36 9.94 1.64 -6.01
N VAL A 37 11.26 1.50 -5.95
CA VAL A 37 12.14 2.51 -5.39
C VAL A 37 12.46 3.57 -6.43
N GLY A 38 12.39 4.82 -6.04
CA GLY A 38 12.72 5.94 -6.92
C GLY A 38 13.03 7.20 -6.11
N ALA A 39 13.22 8.32 -6.79
CA ALA A 39 13.44 9.59 -6.11
C ALA A 39 12.20 9.97 -5.29
N ILE A 40 12.43 10.56 -4.12
CA ILE A 40 11.33 11.03 -3.27
C ILE A 40 10.61 12.19 -3.97
N THR A 41 9.28 12.07 -4.10
CA THR A 41 8.44 13.08 -4.75
C THR A 41 7.46 13.76 -3.79
N LEU A 42 7.17 13.14 -2.62
CA LEU A 42 6.16 13.63 -1.70
C LEU A 42 6.60 14.89 -0.93
N PHE A 43 7.90 15.12 -0.87
CA PHE A 43 8.48 16.32 -0.27
C PHE A 43 9.86 16.59 -0.87
N ASP A 44 10.41 17.78 -0.61
CA ASP A 44 11.75 18.13 -1.08
C ASP A 44 12.79 17.48 -0.16
N ALA A 45 13.46 16.46 -0.67
CA ALA A 45 14.48 15.70 0.05
C ALA A 45 15.92 16.13 -0.28
N SER A 46 16.11 17.24 -1.01
CA SER A 46 17.43 17.68 -1.47
C SER A 46 18.43 17.94 -0.33
N ALA A 47 17.92 18.31 0.85
CA ALA A 47 18.74 18.56 2.04
C ALA A 47 19.00 17.31 2.89
N HIS A 48 18.44 16.16 2.51
CA HIS A 48 18.59 14.92 3.27
C HIS A 48 19.66 14.02 2.65
N ALA A 49 20.30 13.19 3.51
CA ALA A 49 21.30 12.24 3.05
C ALA A 49 20.69 11.14 2.18
N CYS A 50 19.49 10.67 2.54
CA CYS A 50 18.74 9.69 1.73
C CYS A 50 17.69 10.43 0.91
N ARG A 51 17.72 10.28 -0.42
CA ARG A 51 16.85 10.99 -1.35
C ARG A 51 15.99 10.05 -2.19
N PHE A 52 16.02 8.77 -1.91
CA PHE A 52 15.19 7.77 -2.60
C PHE A 52 14.37 6.99 -1.58
N ALA A 53 13.22 6.54 -2.02
CA ALA A 53 12.31 5.74 -1.19
C ALA A 53 11.38 4.95 -2.10
N ALA A 54 10.73 3.94 -1.52
CA ALA A 54 9.66 3.22 -2.20
C ALA A 54 8.33 3.83 -1.76
N GLU A 55 7.78 4.72 -2.58
CA GLU A 55 6.54 5.43 -2.30
C GLU A 55 5.34 4.71 -2.91
N VAL A 56 4.22 4.70 -2.19
CA VAL A 56 2.95 4.24 -2.74
C VAL A 56 2.44 5.30 -3.72
N LYS A 57 2.14 4.87 -4.95
CA LYS A 57 1.74 5.74 -6.05
C LYS A 57 0.28 5.49 -6.42
N ASP A 58 -0.38 6.51 -6.98
CA ASP A 58 -1.73 6.40 -7.52
C ASP A 58 -2.75 5.89 -6.50
N PHE A 59 -2.50 6.14 -5.21
CA PHE A 59 -3.42 5.74 -4.15
C PHE A 59 -4.52 6.81 -3.98
N ASP A 60 -5.76 6.41 -4.20
CA ASP A 60 -6.93 7.26 -4.05
C ASP A 60 -7.97 6.56 -3.16
N PRO A 61 -8.18 7.04 -1.93
CA PRO A 61 -9.16 6.46 -1.01
C PRO A 61 -10.59 6.93 -1.25
N ALA A 62 -10.86 7.76 -2.27
CA ALA A 62 -12.15 8.41 -2.46
C ALA A 62 -13.33 7.44 -2.57
N GLY A 63 -13.11 6.22 -3.08
CA GLY A 63 -14.15 5.21 -3.18
C GLY A 63 -14.41 4.44 -1.88
N LEU A 64 -13.53 4.57 -0.87
CA LEU A 64 -13.58 3.81 0.38
C LEU A 64 -13.83 4.70 1.60
N ILE A 65 -13.41 5.95 1.55
CA ILE A 65 -13.46 6.91 2.65
C ILE A 65 -14.17 8.16 2.18
N GLU A 66 -15.04 8.73 3.03
CA GLU A 66 -15.66 10.00 2.72
C GLU A 66 -14.61 11.10 2.54
N PRO A 67 -14.68 11.94 1.48
CA PRO A 67 -13.64 12.94 1.21
C PRO A 67 -13.36 13.92 2.35
N LYS A 68 -14.37 14.28 3.13
CA LYS A 68 -14.18 15.16 4.29
C LYS A 68 -13.31 14.52 5.37
N GLU A 69 -13.51 13.24 5.62
CA GLU A 69 -12.72 12.50 6.61
C GLU A 69 -11.33 12.19 6.07
N ALA A 70 -11.21 11.87 4.78
CA ALA A 70 -9.92 11.59 4.14
C ALA A 70 -8.95 12.77 4.28
N LYS A 71 -9.44 14.00 4.26
CA LYS A 71 -8.60 15.20 4.44
C LYS A 71 -8.01 15.33 5.84
N ARG A 72 -8.65 14.71 6.85
CA ARG A 72 -8.23 14.76 8.25
C ARG A 72 -7.29 13.62 8.63
N TRP A 73 -7.23 12.59 7.80
CA TRP A 73 -6.49 11.38 8.12
C TRP A 73 -5.07 11.44 7.57
N ASP A 74 -4.13 10.95 8.35
CA ASP A 74 -2.79 10.70 7.87
C ASP A 74 -2.81 9.55 6.86
N ARG A 75 -1.75 9.49 6.05
CA ARG A 75 -1.68 8.51 4.97
C ARG A 75 -1.75 7.07 5.47
N PHE A 76 -1.13 6.77 6.62
CA PHE A 76 -1.19 5.42 7.18
C PHE A 76 -2.60 4.99 7.54
N CYS A 77 -3.45 5.91 8.00
CA CYS A 77 -4.86 5.62 8.29
C CYS A 77 -5.61 5.25 7.01
N LYS A 78 -5.35 5.96 5.91
CA LYS A 78 -5.96 5.69 4.61
C LYS A 78 -5.57 4.32 4.07
N PHE A 79 -4.33 3.90 4.30
CA PHE A 79 -3.86 2.58 3.85
C PHE A 79 -4.52 1.44 4.63
N GLY A 80 -4.85 1.66 5.91
CA GLY A 80 -5.47 0.64 6.75
C GLY A 80 -6.94 0.35 6.45
N VAL A 81 -7.60 1.24 5.74
CA VAL A 81 -9.00 1.06 5.38
C VAL A 81 -9.10 0.40 4.02
#